data_b320006d024625cea9b0f4128dbefbb5
#
_entry.id   b320006d024625cea9b0f4128dbefbb5
#
_cell.length_a   1.000
_cell.length_b   1.000
_cell.length_c   1.000
_cell.angle_alpha   90.00
_cell.angle_beta   90.00
_cell.angle_gamma   90.00
#
_symmetry.space_group_name_H-M   'P 1'
#
loop_
_entity.id
_entity.type
_entity.pdbx_description
1 polymer ?
#
loop_
_entity_poly.entity_id
_entity_poly.type
_entity_poly.pdbx_seq_one_letter_code
_entity_poly.pdbx_strand_id
1 'polypeptide(L)'
;QRLQYFPKKNPAKVHSDYATYLAKNKLVSEDEIFSILEKGYTIDPTKMGVKNLYMYFQGVTDRNRDTNPQKVFDTYDDVLENVTIKLEGYAAKLKKLTADSTKVLGKREKSLLRAYTVNSKALGTVESNLDVIISEIATCERLVPLYQRDFEANKTNAVWLKRAVSRMFNKGCQSEPLFEILVRAYAEASPSPESYAFLASLLEDKGDVNGASQMRQKSFELETDPLKKAKIKLKFAQAAKGRGQLSKARSLARQALKFNPNFGKAYLFIARLYQSSVNNCGKNEFEKRMVYVAALSKVKKAAAVDPSISGIAAKYIRSYSGNVPSKKVIFTAGVNPGSSYTIKCWIGETVRVPQK
;
A
#
# COMPACT_ATOMS: atom_id res chain seq x y z
N GLN A 1 -22.30 -32.20 20.34
CA GLN A 1 -22.91 -31.85 21.65
C GLN A 1 -23.11 -30.35 21.81
N ARG A 2 -22.03 -29.46 21.74
CA ARG A 2 -22.20 -28.03 22.03
C ARG A 2 -23.24 -27.34 21.11
N LEU A 3 -23.25 -27.64 19.80
CA LEU A 3 -24.21 -27.09 18.84
C LEU A 3 -25.63 -27.65 19.04
N GLN A 4 -25.74 -28.83 19.59
CA GLN A 4 -27.04 -29.44 19.94
C GLN A 4 -27.73 -28.68 21.07
N TYR A 5 -26.97 -28.29 22.12
CA TYR A 5 -27.50 -27.57 23.27
C TYR A 5 -27.51 -26.04 23.10
N PHE A 6 -26.62 -25.49 22.26
CA PHE A 6 -26.47 -24.06 22.04
C PHE A 6 -26.34 -23.70 20.55
N PRO A 7 -27.36 -23.98 19.73
CA PRO A 7 -27.24 -23.88 18.27
C PRO A 7 -26.98 -22.44 17.77
N LYS A 8 -27.42 -21.43 18.55
CA LYS A 8 -27.27 -20.00 18.19
C LYS A 8 -25.97 -19.35 18.71
N LYS A 9 -25.17 -20.06 19.51
CA LYS A 9 -23.98 -19.46 20.15
C LYS A 9 -22.70 -19.71 19.36
N ASN A 10 -22.39 -18.79 18.42
CA ASN A 10 -21.17 -18.81 17.58
C ASN A 10 -20.91 -20.15 16.84
N PRO A 11 -21.89 -20.66 16.05
CA PRO A 11 -21.75 -21.97 15.42
C PRO A 11 -20.54 -22.05 14.46
N ALA A 12 -20.23 -20.98 13.71
CA ALA A 12 -19.05 -20.92 12.85
C ALA A 12 -17.74 -21.14 13.61
N LYS A 13 -17.59 -20.48 14.78
CA LYS A 13 -16.43 -20.68 15.66
C LYS A 13 -16.34 -22.11 16.18
N VAL A 14 -17.48 -22.71 16.51
CA VAL A 14 -17.51 -24.10 17.03
C VAL A 14 -17.05 -25.09 15.96
N HIS A 15 -17.51 -24.93 14.71
CA HIS A 15 -17.03 -25.75 13.58
C HIS A 15 -15.51 -25.54 13.37
N SER A 16 -15.07 -24.31 13.39
CA SER A 16 -13.65 -23.94 13.21
C SER A 16 -12.75 -24.57 14.32
N ASP A 17 -13.15 -24.45 15.60
CA ASP A 17 -12.41 -25.02 16.73
C ASP A 17 -12.41 -26.57 16.67
N TYR A 18 -13.53 -27.16 16.27
CA TYR A 18 -13.67 -28.62 16.13
C TYR A 18 -12.79 -29.16 15.00
N ALA A 19 -12.78 -28.51 13.84
CA ALA A 19 -11.86 -28.87 12.75
C ALA A 19 -10.38 -28.82 13.19
N THR A 20 -10.01 -27.76 13.96
CA THR A 20 -8.65 -27.65 14.52
C THR A 20 -8.31 -28.81 15.44
N TYR A 21 -9.24 -29.22 16.31
CA TYR A 21 -9.05 -30.34 17.23
C TYR A 21 -8.86 -31.66 16.47
N LEU A 22 -9.72 -31.93 15.50
CA LEU A 22 -9.66 -33.15 14.68
C LEU A 22 -8.36 -33.23 13.88
N ALA A 23 -7.98 -32.13 13.21
CA ALA A 23 -6.75 -32.05 12.43
C ALA A 23 -5.50 -32.26 13.30
N LYS A 24 -5.45 -31.61 14.47
CA LYS A 24 -4.30 -31.74 15.40
C LYS A 24 -4.10 -33.16 15.88
N ASN A 25 -5.18 -33.89 16.13
CA ASN A 25 -5.15 -35.25 16.68
C ASN A 25 -5.23 -36.34 15.59
N LYS A 26 -5.29 -35.96 14.31
CA LYS A 26 -5.40 -36.88 13.16
C LYS A 26 -6.54 -37.90 13.31
N LEU A 27 -7.71 -37.41 13.74
CA LEU A 27 -8.87 -38.27 14.07
C LEU A 27 -9.77 -38.57 12.86
N VAL A 28 -9.68 -37.78 11.80
CA VAL A 28 -10.51 -37.90 10.59
C VAL A 28 -9.70 -37.55 9.35
N SER A 29 -10.27 -37.83 8.18
CA SER A 29 -9.68 -37.51 6.89
C SER A 29 -9.62 -35.99 6.63
N GLU A 30 -8.78 -35.59 5.68
CA GLU A 30 -8.71 -34.17 5.23
C GLU A 30 -10.02 -33.71 4.61
N ASP A 31 -10.76 -34.59 3.93
CA ASP A 31 -12.08 -34.29 3.37
C ASP A 31 -13.13 -34.00 4.44
N GLU A 32 -13.11 -34.74 5.55
CA GLU A 32 -14.00 -34.46 6.67
C GLU A 32 -13.65 -33.15 7.36
N ILE A 33 -12.35 -32.85 7.53
CA ILE A 33 -11.89 -31.55 8.05
C ILE A 33 -12.36 -30.43 7.14
N PHE A 34 -12.19 -30.57 5.82
CA PHE A 34 -12.64 -29.59 4.83
C PHE A 34 -14.15 -29.36 4.92
N SER A 35 -14.95 -30.42 4.98
CA SER A 35 -16.42 -30.31 5.10
C SER A 35 -16.85 -29.56 6.37
N ILE A 36 -16.16 -29.77 7.50
CA ILE A 36 -16.44 -29.06 8.74
C ILE A 36 -16.05 -27.58 8.64
N LEU A 37 -14.91 -27.28 8.00
CA LEU A 37 -14.47 -25.91 7.75
C LEU A 37 -15.43 -25.17 6.81
N GLU A 38 -15.90 -25.83 5.76
CA GLU A 38 -16.88 -25.28 4.81
C GLU A 38 -18.18 -24.90 5.50
N LYS A 39 -18.70 -25.75 6.41
CA LYS A 39 -19.87 -25.41 7.24
C LYS A 39 -19.63 -24.17 8.08
N GLY A 40 -18.46 -24.06 8.71
CA GLY A 40 -18.12 -22.88 9.49
C GLY A 40 -18.02 -21.61 8.63
N TYR A 41 -17.39 -21.73 7.45
CA TYR A 41 -17.20 -20.66 6.50
C TYR A 41 -18.54 -20.13 5.95
N THR A 42 -19.45 -21.02 5.55
CA THR A 42 -20.78 -20.68 5.05
C THR A 42 -21.64 -19.96 6.09
N ILE A 43 -21.44 -20.28 7.39
CA ILE A 43 -22.22 -19.64 8.48
C ILE A 43 -21.70 -18.20 8.75
N ASP A 44 -20.40 -18.05 9.01
CA ASP A 44 -19.77 -16.75 9.28
C ASP A 44 -18.24 -16.87 9.28
N PRO A 45 -17.57 -16.55 8.16
CA PRO A 45 -16.12 -16.65 8.07
C PRO A 45 -15.38 -15.68 9.01
N THR A 46 -16.01 -14.57 9.44
CA THR A 46 -15.41 -13.62 10.37
C THR A 46 -15.16 -14.21 11.76
N LYS A 47 -15.90 -15.24 12.14
CA LYS A 47 -15.77 -15.94 13.42
C LYS A 47 -14.79 -17.11 13.38
N MET A 48 -14.30 -17.47 12.20
CA MET A 48 -13.31 -18.54 12.06
C MET A 48 -11.92 -18.07 12.49
N GLY A 49 -11.11 -18.98 13.02
CA GLY A 49 -9.72 -18.73 13.32
C GLY A 49 -8.90 -18.54 12.02
N VAL A 50 -7.82 -17.73 12.10
CA VAL A 50 -6.96 -17.42 10.95
C VAL A 50 -6.41 -18.66 10.27
N LYS A 51 -5.91 -19.61 11.05
CA LYS A 51 -5.38 -20.90 10.54
C LYS A 51 -6.46 -21.66 9.78
N ASN A 52 -7.70 -21.64 10.25
CA ASN A 52 -8.80 -22.36 9.63
C ASN A 52 -9.32 -21.70 8.36
N LEU A 53 -9.29 -20.37 8.27
CA LEU A 53 -9.53 -19.65 7.01
C LEU A 53 -8.50 -20.03 5.95
N TYR A 54 -7.22 -20.10 6.33
CA TYR A 54 -6.16 -20.53 5.43
C TYR A 54 -6.32 -22.00 5.00
N MET A 55 -6.59 -22.91 5.96
CA MET A 55 -6.84 -24.33 5.64
C MET A 55 -8.05 -24.53 4.73
N TYR A 56 -9.11 -23.75 4.94
CA TYR A 56 -10.29 -23.79 4.07
C TYR A 56 -9.92 -23.36 2.65
N PHE A 57 -9.22 -22.22 2.49
CA PHE A 57 -8.77 -21.76 1.18
C PHE A 57 -7.86 -22.80 0.46
N GLN A 58 -6.91 -23.40 1.18
CA GLN A 58 -6.09 -24.48 0.63
C GLN A 58 -6.97 -25.63 0.11
N GLY A 59 -7.90 -26.09 0.93
CA GLY A 59 -8.82 -27.18 0.54
C GLY A 59 -9.70 -26.83 -0.66
N VAL A 60 -10.15 -25.58 -0.80
CA VAL A 60 -10.84 -25.08 -2.00
C VAL A 60 -9.92 -25.11 -3.21
N THR A 61 -8.69 -24.63 -3.05
CA THR A 61 -7.68 -24.57 -4.11
C THR A 61 -7.36 -25.97 -4.64
N ASP A 62 -7.07 -26.91 -3.75
CA ASP A 62 -6.68 -28.27 -4.13
C ASP A 62 -7.78 -29.00 -4.93
N ARG A 63 -9.04 -28.70 -4.65
CA ARG A 63 -10.19 -29.30 -5.29
C ARG A 63 -10.68 -28.60 -6.58
N ASN A 64 -10.31 -27.31 -6.75
CA ASN A 64 -10.95 -26.48 -7.77
C ASN A 64 -9.96 -25.75 -8.70
N ARG A 65 -8.64 -25.77 -8.44
CA ARG A 65 -7.65 -24.97 -9.19
C ARG A 65 -7.69 -25.17 -10.71
N ASP A 66 -8.00 -26.38 -11.17
CA ASP A 66 -8.02 -26.73 -12.60
C ASP A 66 -9.43 -26.88 -13.15
N THR A 67 -10.41 -27.19 -12.31
CA THR A 67 -11.81 -27.44 -12.73
C THR A 67 -12.70 -26.22 -12.57
N ASN A 68 -12.50 -25.42 -11.51
CA ASN A 68 -13.29 -24.21 -11.24
C ASN A 68 -12.42 -23.11 -10.60
N PRO A 69 -11.49 -22.51 -11.36
CA PRO A 69 -10.60 -21.45 -10.85
C PRO A 69 -11.36 -20.23 -10.33
N GLN A 70 -12.57 -19.94 -10.83
CA GLN A 70 -13.40 -18.85 -10.30
C GLN A 70 -13.72 -19.04 -8.81
N LYS A 71 -14.11 -20.27 -8.41
CA LYS A 71 -14.37 -20.58 -6.99
C LYS A 71 -13.13 -20.33 -6.13
N VAL A 72 -11.93 -20.62 -6.64
CA VAL A 72 -10.68 -20.36 -5.95
C VAL A 72 -10.46 -18.84 -5.77
N PHE A 73 -10.68 -18.07 -6.84
CA PHE A 73 -10.52 -16.62 -6.80
C PHE A 73 -11.53 -15.92 -5.87
N ASP A 74 -12.78 -16.33 -5.90
CA ASP A 74 -13.81 -15.79 -5.01
C ASP A 74 -13.51 -16.11 -3.56
N THR A 75 -13.11 -17.36 -3.28
CA THR A 75 -12.70 -17.75 -1.92
C THR A 75 -11.46 -17.00 -1.45
N TYR A 76 -10.48 -16.78 -2.33
CA TYR A 76 -9.31 -15.95 -2.01
C TYR A 76 -9.72 -14.54 -1.60
N ASP A 77 -10.56 -13.88 -2.40
CA ASP A 77 -10.99 -12.51 -2.13
C ASP A 77 -11.75 -12.42 -0.81
N ASP A 78 -12.65 -13.35 -0.55
CA ASP A 78 -13.43 -13.39 0.69
C ASP A 78 -12.56 -13.67 1.92
N VAL A 79 -11.60 -14.59 1.81
CA VAL A 79 -10.66 -14.89 2.90
C VAL A 79 -9.73 -13.71 3.14
N LEU A 80 -9.21 -13.06 2.09
CA LEU A 80 -8.35 -11.90 2.18
C LEU A 80 -9.08 -10.71 2.82
N GLU A 81 -10.33 -10.47 2.44
CA GLU A 81 -11.16 -9.43 3.07
C GLU A 81 -11.33 -9.68 4.57
N ASN A 82 -11.63 -10.91 4.96
CA ASN A 82 -11.75 -11.30 6.38
C ASN A 82 -10.42 -11.15 7.15
N VAL A 83 -9.30 -11.48 6.53
CA VAL A 83 -7.96 -11.28 7.09
C VAL A 83 -7.69 -9.79 7.29
N THR A 84 -8.00 -8.96 6.29
CA THR A 84 -7.83 -7.50 6.32
C THR A 84 -8.66 -6.85 7.45
N ILE A 85 -9.94 -7.20 7.57
CA ILE A 85 -10.83 -6.70 8.65
C ILE A 85 -10.23 -7.03 10.03
N LYS A 86 -9.70 -8.25 10.20
CA LYS A 86 -9.07 -8.66 11.47
C LYS A 86 -7.77 -7.87 11.73
N LEU A 87 -6.95 -7.65 10.70
CA LEU A 87 -5.71 -6.84 10.79
C LEU A 87 -6.01 -5.40 11.20
N GLU A 88 -6.98 -4.77 10.56
CA GLU A 88 -7.41 -3.41 10.89
C GLU A 88 -7.93 -3.33 12.34
N GLY A 89 -8.71 -4.33 12.76
CA GLY A 89 -9.18 -4.43 14.13
C GLY A 89 -8.06 -4.56 15.17
N TYR A 90 -6.99 -5.31 14.89
CA TYR A 90 -5.82 -5.37 15.75
C TYR A 90 -4.98 -4.12 15.68
N ALA A 91 -4.82 -3.51 14.52
CA ALA A 91 -4.10 -2.24 14.36
C ALA A 91 -4.76 -1.11 15.16
N ALA A 92 -6.09 -1.02 15.12
CA ALA A 92 -6.84 -0.05 15.92
C ALA A 92 -6.67 -0.28 17.45
N LYS A 93 -6.70 -1.54 17.89
CA LYS A 93 -6.46 -1.91 19.30
C LYS A 93 -5.03 -1.63 19.75
N LEU A 94 -4.03 -1.92 18.92
CA LEU A 94 -2.63 -1.60 19.17
C LEU A 94 -2.45 -0.09 19.26
N LYS A 95 -2.98 0.68 18.32
CA LYS A 95 -2.94 2.15 18.32
C LYS A 95 -3.54 2.73 19.62
N LYS A 96 -4.67 2.19 20.08
CA LYS A 96 -5.30 2.63 21.34
C LYS A 96 -4.43 2.33 22.56
N LEU A 97 -3.78 1.16 22.61
CA LEU A 97 -2.89 0.77 23.72
C LEU A 97 -1.59 1.58 23.77
N THR A 98 -1.10 2.04 22.60
CA THR A 98 0.18 2.75 22.47
C THR A 98 0.01 4.24 22.19
N ALA A 99 -1.20 4.79 22.33
CA ALA A 99 -1.49 6.20 22.03
C ALA A 99 -0.72 7.17 22.93
N ASP A 100 -0.55 6.81 24.19
CA ASP A 100 0.26 7.56 25.16
C ASP A 100 1.60 6.83 25.39
N SER A 101 2.66 7.37 24.81
CA SER A 101 4.02 6.81 24.93
C SER A 101 4.63 6.99 26.33
N THR A 102 4.05 7.83 27.17
CA THR A 102 4.53 8.08 28.55
C THR A 102 3.90 7.13 29.55
N LYS A 103 2.80 6.48 29.18
CA LYS A 103 2.05 5.58 30.05
C LYS A 103 2.80 4.26 30.24
N VAL A 104 3.07 3.88 31.49
CA VAL A 104 3.56 2.55 31.82
C VAL A 104 2.40 1.55 31.78
N LEU A 105 2.48 0.62 30.84
CA LEU A 105 1.44 -0.41 30.66
C LEU A 105 1.41 -1.38 31.84
N GLY A 106 0.22 -1.62 32.38
CA GLY A 106 -0.03 -2.65 33.40
C GLY A 106 0.12 -4.09 32.85
N LYS A 107 0.13 -5.09 33.74
CA LYS A 107 0.31 -6.51 33.39
C LYS A 107 -0.70 -7.00 32.32
N ARG A 108 -1.98 -6.60 32.46
CA ARG A 108 -3.04 -6.96 31.51
C ARG A 108 -2.81 -6.28 30.15
N GLU A 109 -2.45 -5.01 30.12
CA GLU A 109 -2.19 -4.24 28.89
C GLU A 109 -0.99 -4.79 28.13
N LYS A 110 0.09 -5.17 28.83
CA LYS A 110 1.26 -5.85 28.24
C LYS A 110 0.88 -7.20 27.61
N SER A 111 0.03 -7.97 28.27
CA SER A 111 -0.50 -9.24 27.72
C SER A 111 -1.32 -9.01 26.46
N LEU A 112 -2.20 -8.02 26.45
CA LEU A 112 -3.01 -7.64 25.27
C LEU A 112 -2.13 -7.13 24.13
N LEU A 113 -1.15 -6.28 24.41
CA LEU A 113 -0.18 -5.78 23.43
C LEU A 113 0.52 -6.95 22.73
N ARG A 114 1.05 -7.90 23.52
CA ARG A 114 1.70 -9.10 23.00
C ARG A 114 0.74 -9.94 22.13
N ALA A 115 -0.47 -10.19 22.61
CA ALA A 115 -1.47 -10.98 21.89
C ALA A 115 -1.85 -10.33 20.54
N TYR A 116 -2.11 -9.02 20.52
CA TYR A 116 -2.46 -8.31 19.28
C TYR A 116 -1.29 -8.27 18.30
N THR A 117 -0.08 -8.09 18.77
CA THR A 117 1.13 -8.11 17.93
C THR A 117 1.36 -9.49 17.29
N VAL A 118 1.26 -10.58 18.10
CA VAL A 118 1.41 -11.95 17.60
C VAL A 118 0.31 -12.28 16.59
N ASN A 119 -0.94 -11.92 16.87
CA ASN A 119 -2.05 -12.20 15.97
C ASN A 119 -1.93 -11.39 14.66
N SER A 120 -1.52 -10.12 14.72
CA SER A 120 -1.27 -9.33 13.50
C SER A 120 -0.17 -9.93 12.65
N LYS A 121 0.92 -10.40 13.27
CA LYS A 121 2.01 -11.09 12.54
C LYS A 121 1.52 -12.38 11.88
N ALA A 122 0.75 -13.19 12.59
CA ALA A 122 0.18 -14.43 12.07
C ALA A 122 -0.77 -14.17 10.87
N LEU A 123 -1.60 -13.12 10.95
CA LEU A 123 -2.46 -12.70 9.86
C LEU A 123 -1.67 -12.23 8.64
N GLY A 124 -0.61 -11.44 8.82
CA GLY A 124 0.26 -11.03 7.71
C GLY A 124 0.98 -12.22 7.05
N THR A 125 1.33 -13.26 7.82
CA THR A 125 1.87 -14.50 7.25
C THR A 125 0.81 -15.23 6.42
N VAL A 126 -0.44 -15.29 6.90
CA VAL A 126 -1.54 -15.91 6.14
C VAL A 126 -1.78 -15.15 4.84
N GLU A 127 -1.86 -13.82 4.87
CA GLU A 127 -2.00 -12.96 3.69
C GLU A 127 -0.90 -13.26 2.66
N SER A 128 0.37 -13.28 3.08
CA SER A 128 1.49 -13.62 2.19
C SER A 128 1.38 -15.01 1.59
N ASN A 129 0.93 -16.01 2.35
CA ASN A 129 0.77 -17.37 1.87
C ASN A 129 -0.40 -17.51 0.88
N LEU A 130 -1.51 -16.79 1.12
CA LEU A 130 -2.63 -16.68 0.18
C LEU A 130 -2.16 -16.10 -1.16
N ASP A 131 -1.36 -15.02 -1.11
CA ASP A 131 -0.81 -14.38 -2.31
C ASP A 131 0.14 -15.29 -3.09
N VAL A 132 0.94 -16.11 -2.41
CA VAL A 132 1.81 -17.11 -3.09
C VAL A 132 0.96 -18.11 -3.85
N ILE A 133 -0.03 -18.73 -3.20
CA ILE A 133 -0.90 -19.73 -3.84
C ILE A 133 -1.64 -19.13 -5.05
N ILE A 134 -2.25 -17.97 -4.87
CA ILE A 134 -3.01 -17.34 -5.97
C ILE A 134 -2.08 -16.86 -7.11
N SER A 135 -0.82 -16.55 -6.82
CA SER A 135 0.13 -16.09 -7.83
C SER A 135 0.47 -17.18 -8.86
N GLU A 136 0.41 -18.42 -8.46
CA GLU A 136 0.64 -19.57 -9.35
C GLU A 136 -0.56 -19.83 -10.27
N ILE A 137 -1.76 -19.45 -9.85
CA ILE A 137 -3.02 -19.73 -10.57
C ILE A 137 -3.45 -18.53 -11.42
N ALA A 138 -3.29 -17.32 -10.92
CA ALA A 138 -3.76 -16.08 -11.55
C ALA A 138 -2.73 -15.54 -12.55
N THR A 139 -2.65 -16.14 -13.72
CA THR A 139 -1.90 -15.62 -14.87
C THR A 139 -2.84 -14.90 -15.84
N CYS A 140 -2.31 -14.03 -16.71
CA CYS A 140 -3.14 -13.30 -17.68
C CYS A 140 -3.88 -14.26 -18.61
N GLU A 141 -3.22 -15.35 -19.01
CA GLU A 141 -3.79 -16.39 -19.90
C GLU A 141 -5.01 -17.07 -19.26
N ARG A 142 -5.07 -17.17 -17.93
CA ARG A 142 -6.21 -17.76 -17.21
C ARG A 142 -7.26 -16.72 -16.85
N LEU A 143 -6.84 -15.50 -16.46
CA LEU A 143 -7.76 -14.45 -16.01
C LEU A 143 -8.57 -13.85 -17.17
N VAL A 144 -7.95 -13.65 -18.33
CA VAL A 144 -8.63 -13.01 -19.48
C VAL A 144 -9.85 -13.82 -19.95
N PRO A 145 -9.74 -15.10 -20.33
CA PRO A 145 -10.91 -15.87 -20.79
C PRO A 145 -11.96 -16.03 -19.68
N LEU A 146 -11.54 -16.15 -18.41
CA LEU A 146 -12.46 -16.26 -17.28
C LEU A 146 -13.30 -15.00 -17.12
N TYR A 147 -12.67 -13.83 -17.03
CA TYR A 147 -13.39 -12.58 -16.85
C TYR A 147 -14.15 -12.15 -18.11
N GLN A 148 -13.67 -12.52 -19.31
CA GLN A 148 -14.40 -12.27 -20.55
C GLN A 148 -15.72 -13.05 -20.59
N ARG A 149 -15.70 -14.34 -20.17
CA ARG A 149 -16.90 -15.18 -20.07
C ARG A 149 -17.94 -14.58 -19.09
N ASP A 150 -17.46 -14.11 -17.93
CA ASP A 150 -18.33 -13.72 -16.81
C ASP A 150 -18.70 -12.23 -16.82
N PHE A 151 -18.14 -11.43 -17.76
CA PHE A 151 -18.30 -9.97 -17.79
C PHE A 151 -19.76 -9.54 -17.96
N GLU A 152 -20.48 -10.08 -18.92
CA GLU A 152 -21.86 -9.64 -19.20
C GLU A 152 -22.80 -9.83 -18.01
N ALA A 153 -22.63 -10.92 -17.26
CA ALA A 153 -23.39 -11.17 -16.05
C ALA A 153 -23.01 -10.25 -14.86
N ASN A 154 -21.79 -9.67 -14.90
CA ASN A 154 -21.22 -8.92 -13.78
C ASN A 154 -20.88 -7.46 -14.10
N LYS A 155 -21.20 -6.95 -15.29
CA LYS A 155 -20.79 -5.60 -15.75
C LYS A 155 -21.33 -4.44 -14.90
N THR A 156 -22.32 -4.68 -14.04
CA THR A 156 -22.84 -3.71 -13.05
C THR A 156 -22.52 -4.08 -11.61
N ASN A 157 -21.87 -5.23 -11.37
CA ASN A 157 -21.49 -5.68 -10.05
C ASN A 157 -20.17 -5.01 -9.62
N ALA A 158 -20.27 -3.95 -8.83
CA ALA A 158 -19.13 -3.17 -8.37
C ALA A 158 -18.06 -3.98 -7.63
N VAL A 159 -18.47 -4.96 -6.82
CA VAL A 159 -17.54 -5.81 -6.05
C VAL A 159 -16.75 -6.73 -6.98
N TRP A 160 -17.43 -7.40 -7.90
CA TRP A 160 -16.80 -8.27 -8.88
C TRP A 160 -15.84 -7.48 -9.80
N LEU A 161 -16.28 -6.33 -10.31
CA LEU A 161 -15.45 -5.46 -11.15
C LEU A 161 -14.20 -4.98 -10.43
N LYS A 162 -14.34 -4.54 -9.18
CA LYS A 162 -13.20 -4.16 -8.34
C LYS A 162 -12.18 -5.29 -8.21
N ARG A 163 -12.65 -6.50 -7.88
CA ARG A 163 -11.81 -7.70 -7.73
C ARG A 163 -11.09 -8.05 -9.03
N ALA A 164 -11.82 -8.06 -10.15
CA ALA A 164 -11.28 -8.35 -11.47
C ALA A 164 -10.20 -7.33 -11.90
N VAL A 165 -10.51 -6.03 -11.80
CA VAL A 165 -9.57 -4.95 -12.12
C VAL A 165 -8.33 -5.02 -11.24
N SER A 166 -8.50 -5.14 -9.92
CA SER A 166 -7.38 -5.18 -8.97
C SER A 166 -6.47 -6.39 -9.23
N ARG A 167 -7.04 -7.55 -9.53
CA ARG A 167 -6.28 -8.76 -9.81
C ARG A 167 -5.52 -8.66 -11.12
N MET A 168 -6.16 -8.24 -12.20
CA MET A 168 -5.48 -8.03 -13.49
C MET A 168 -4.36 -6.99 -13.38
N PHE A 169 -4.61 -5.88 -12.65
CA PHE A 169 -3.58 -4.86 -12.39
C PHE A 169 -2.38 -5.42 -11.64
N ASN A 170 -2.61 -6.14 -10.54
CA ASN A 170 -1.54 -6.71 -9.71
C ASN A 170 -0.75 -7.80 -10.42
N LYS A 171 -1.34 -8.45 -11.41
CA LYS A 171 -0.68 -9.52 -12.22
C LYS A 171 -0.02 -9.00 -13.49
N GLY A 172 -0.05 -7.70 -13.74
CA GLY A 172 0.60 -7.11 -14.90
C GLY A 172 -0.18 -7.27 -16.21
N CYS A 173 -1.48 -7.55 -16.14
CA CYS A 173 -2.35 -7.75 -17.29
C CYS A 173 -2.95 -6.46 -17.86
N GLN A 174 -2.31 -5.30 -17.63
CA GLN A 174 -2.85 -4.01 -18.06
C GLN A 174 -2.83 -3.80 -19.58
N SER A 175 -1.98 -4.53 -20.29
CA SER A 175 -1.93 -4.52 -21.77
C SER A 175 -3.07 -5.28 -22.43
N GLU A 176 -3.80 -6.11 -21.67
CA GLU A 176 -4.91 -6.90 -22.21
C GLU A 176 -6.11 -5.99 -22.53
N PRO A 177 -6.73 -6.12 -23.72
CA PRO A 177 -7.90 -5.30 -24.10
C PRO A 177 -9.06 -5.39 -23.09
N LEU A 178 -9.25 -6.53 -22.46
CA LEU A 178 -10.27 -6.74 -21.44
C LEU A 178 -10.05 -5.84 -20.21
N PHE A 179 -8.80 -5.52 -19.85
CA PHE A 179 -8.50 -4.67 -18.71
C PHE A 179 -9.14 -3.29 -18.85
N GLU A 180 -9.09 -2.69 -20.04
CA GLU A 180 -9.76 -1.41 -20.29
C GLU A 180 -11.27 -1.51 -20.10
N ILE A 181 -11.89 -2.54 -20.64
CA ILE A 181 -13.34 -2.78 -20.53
C ILE A 181 -13.75 -2.85 -19.06
N LEU A 182 -13.03 -3.64 -18.27
CA LEU A 182 -13.28 -3.81 -16.84
C LEU A 182 -13.07 -2.51 -16.05
N VAL A 183 -12.00 -1.75 -16.32
CA VAL A 183 -11.71 -0.48 -15.63
C VAL A 183 -12.80 0.55 -15.91
N ARG A 184 -13.27 0.66 -17.15
CA ARG A 184 -14.35 1.60 -17.53
C ARG A 184 -15.67 1.21 -16.87
N ALA A 185 -16.04 -0.07 -16.94
CA ALA A 185 -17.23 -0.59 -16.27
C ALA A 185 -17.17 -0.39 -14.75
N TYR A 186 -15.99 -0.58 -14.13
CA TYR A 186 -15.82 -0.34 -12.70
C TYR A 186 -16.00 1.15 -12.34
N ALA A 187 -15.45 2.06 -13.13
CA ALA A 187 -15.59 3.49 -12.89
C ALA A 187 -17.04 3.97 -13.06
N GLU A 188 -17.81 3.33 -13.94
CA GLU A 188 -19.23 3.59 -14.14
C GLU A 188 -20.11 2.98 -13.05
N ALA A 189 -19.92 1.70 -12.74
CA ALA A 189 -20.74 1.00 -11.75
C ALA A 189 -20.48 1.47 -10.30
N SER A 190 -19.26 1.95 -10.01
CA SER A 190 -18.88 2.42 -8.67
C SER A 190 -17.94 3.62 -8.75
N PRO A 191 -18.44 4.83 -8.99
CA PRO A 191 -17.67 6.06 -8.92
C PRO A 191 -17.02 6.21 -7.53
N SER A 192 -15.71 5.99 -7.44
CA SER A 192 -14.95 5.94 -6.18
C SER A 192 -13.52 6.45 -6.38
N PRO A 193 -12.81 6.82 -5.28
CA PRO A 193 -11.39 7.17 -5.38
C PRO A 193 -10.56 6.09 -6.07
N GLU A 194 -10.85 4.83 -5.80
CA GLU A 194 -10.13 3.68 -6.33
C GLU A 194 -10.41 3.44 -7.81
N SER A 195 -11.69 3.43 -8.22
CA SER A 195 -12.06 3.22 -9.63
C SER A 195 -11.52 4.33 -10.53
N TYR A 196 -11.57 5.59 -10.09
CA TYR A 196 -10.96 6.69 -10.83
C TYR A 196 -9.42 6.64 -10.82
N ALA A 197 -8.79 6.06 -9.79
CA ALA A 197 -7.35 5.86 -9.79
C ALA A 197 -6.91 4.82 -10.83
N PHE A 198 -7.66 3.72 -10.99
CA PHE A 198 -7.42 2.73 -12.06
C PHE A 198 -7.64 3.34 -13.44
N LEU A 199 -8.73 4.08 -13.64
CA LEU A 199 -9.00 4.73 -14.91
C LEU A 199 -7.93 5.78 -15.26
N ALA A 200 -7.42 6.51 -14.27
CA ALA A 200 -6.32 7.45 -14.47
C ALA A 200 -5.02 6.73 -14.88
N SER A 201 -4.73 5.56 -14.30
CA SER A 201 -3.56 4.76 -14.68
C SER A 201 -3.69 4.26 -16.12
N LEU A 202 -4.84 3.69 -16.47
CA LEU A 202 -5.13 3.24 -17.83
C LEU A 202 -4.95 4.35 -18.88
N LEU A 203 -5.50 5.54 -18.62
CA LEU A 203 -5.39 6.69 -19.54
C LEU A 203 -3.94 7.19 -19.66
N GLU A 204 -3.15 7.13 -18.57
CA GLU A 204 -1.73 7.46 -18.58
C GLU A 204 -0.93 6.50 -19.45
N ASP A 205 -1.18 5.20 -19.31
CA ASP A 205 -0.52 4.13 -20.10
C ASP A 205 -0.86 4.26 -21.59
N LYS A 206 -2.04 4.78 -21.92
CA LYS A 206 -2.47 5.10 -23.29
C LYS A 206 -1.96 6.46 -23.81
N GLY A 207 -1.23 7.23 -23.01
CA GLY A 207 -0.73 8.55 -23.37
C GLY A 207 -1.75 9.69 -23.26
N ASP A 208 -2.99 9.43 -22.80
CA ASP A 208 -3.97 10.48 -22.51
C ASP A 208 -3.67 11.13 -21.15
N VAL A 209 -2.69 12.03 -21.16
CA VAL A 209 -2.22 12.74 -19.96
C VAL A 209 -3.32 13.66 -19.38
N ASN A 210 -4.17 14.22 -20.24
CA ASN A 210 -5.24 15.14 -19.80
C ASN A 210 -6.38 14.36 -19.13
N GLY A 211 -6.86 13.31 -19.75
CA GLY A 211 -7.86 12.42 -19.17
C GLY A 211 -7.37 11.80 -17.85
N ALA A 212 -6.13 11.31 -17.81
CA ALA A 212 -5.53 10.80 -16.58
C ALA A 212 -5.49 11.84 -15.45
N SER A 213 -5.17 13.10 -15.77
CA SER A 213 -5.18 14.19 -14.79
C SER A 213 -6.58 14.49 -14.24
N GLN A 214 -7.60 14.47 -15.11
CA GLN A 214 -8.99 14.67 -14.71
C GLN A 214 -9.48 13.54 -13.78
N MET A 215 -9.19 12.29 -14.13
CA MET A 215 -9.60 11.13 -13.31
C MET A 215 -8.88 11.13 -11.95
N ARG A 216 -7.60 11.51 -11.90
CA ARG A 216 -6.89 11.71 -10.61
C ARG A 216 -7.53 12.82 -9.78
N GLN A 217 -8.00 13.89 -10.40
CA GLN A 217 -8.69 14.97 -9.68
C GLN A 217 -10.01 14.46 -9.09
N LYS A 218 -10.82 13.72 -9.83
CA LYS A 218 -12.04 13.08 -9.31
C LYS A 218 -11.74 12.11 -8.15
N SER A 219 -10.72 11.26 -8.31
CA SER A 219 -10.25 10.37 -7.24
C SER A 219 -9.88 11.15 -5.96
N PHE A 220 -9.19 12.29 -6.11
CA PHE A 220 -8.79 13.12 -4.98
C PHE A 220 -9.99 13.80 -4.29
N GLU A 221 -10.97 14.26 -5.04
CA GLU A 221 -12.16 14.92 -4.51
C GLU A 221 -13.01 13.99 -3.67
N LEU A 222 -13.17 12.75 -4.13
CA LEU A 222 -13.95 11.72 -3.41
C LEU A 222 -13.18 11.09 -2.24
N GLU A 223 -11.85 11.15 -2.22
CA GLU A 223 -11.07 10.53 -1.14
C GLU A 223 -11.28 11.30 0.17
N THR A 224 -11.50 10.58 1.27
CA THR A 224 -11.68 11.17 2.60
C THR A 224 -10.48 10.93 3.52
N ASP A 225 -9.73 9.83 3.30
CA ASP A 225 -8.55 9.48 4.10
C ASP A 225 -7.38 10.43 3.81
N PRO A 226 -6.86 11.17 4.80
CA PRO A 226 -5.72 12.07 4.61
C PRO A 226 -4.46 11.35 4.10
N LEU A 227 -4.21 10.11 4.52
CA LEU A 227 -3.04 9.35 4.06
C LEU A 227 -3.15 9.00 2.57
N LYS A 228 -4.35 8.64 2.12
CA LYS A 228 -4.63 8.39 0.70
C LYS A 228 -4.57 9.68 -0.10
N LYS A 229 -5.15 10.79 0.40
CA LYS A 229 -5.00 12.14 -0.22
C LYS A 229 -3.54 12.53 -0.41
N ALA A 230 -2.69 12.28 0.58
CA ALA A 230 -1.25 12.51 0.47
C ALA A 230 -0.62 11.72 -0.68
N LYS A 231 -0.97 10.43 -0.81
CA LYS A 231 -0.48 9.56 -1.90
C LYS A 231 -0.93 10.08 -3.28
N ILE A 232 -2.19 10.46 -3.43
CA ILE A 232 -2.73 11.02 -4.68
C ILE A 232 -1.99 12.32 -5.04
N LYS A 233 -1.80 13.25 -4.09
CA LYS A 233 -1.04 14.49 -4.32
C LYS A 233 0.41 14.22 -4.74
N LEU A 234 1.05 13.20 -4.19
CA LEU A 234 2.39 12.79 -4.64
C LEU A 234 2.40 12.26 -6.08
N LYS A 235 1.36 11.53 -6.49
CA LYS A 235 1.18 11.12 -7.90
C LYS A 235 1.04 12.33 -8.84
N PHE A 236 0.24 13.34 -8.46
CA PHE A 236 0.19 14.61 -9.21
C PHE A 236 1.57 15.30 -9.29
N ALA A 237 2.34 15.27 -8.20
CA ALA A 237 3.70 15.83 -8.19
C ALA A 237 4.63 15.09 -9.16
N GLN A 238 4.55 13.77 -9.22
CA GLN A 238 5.32 12.94 -10.15
C GLN A 238 4.96 13.25 -11.62
N ALA A 239 3.66 13.36 -11.94
CA ALA A 239 3.19 13.73 -13.26
C ALA A 239 3.65 15.15 -13.67
N ALA A 240 3.63 16.12 -12.75
CA ALA A 240 4.15 17.47 -13.00
C ALA A 240 5.67 17.46 -13.26
N LYS A 241 6.44 16.62 -12.55
CA LYS A 241 7.87 16.41 -12.82
C LYS A 241 8.09 15.85 -14.22
N GLY A 242 7.32 14.83 -14.63
CA GLY A 242 7.41 14.24 -15.98
C GLY A 242 7.21 15.28 -17.10
N ARG A 243 6.42 16.32 -16.84
CA ARG A 243 6.20 17.46 -17.74
C ARG A 243 7.23 18.60 -17.57
N GLY A 244 8.29 18.42 -16.83
CA GLY A 244 9.29 19.45 -16.57
C GLY A 244 8.86 20.57 -15.61
N GLN A 245 7.65 20.52 -15.05
CA GLN A 245 7.07 21.56 -14.19
C GLN A 245 7.58 21.43 -12.75
N LEU A 246 8.88 21.63 -12.52
CA LEU A 246 9.56 21.33 -11.25
C LEU A 246 9.01 22.13 -10.05
N SER A 247 8.71 23.42 -10.21
CA SER A 247 8.09 24.24 -9.16
C SER A 247 6.71 23.72 -8.76
N LYS A 248 5.89 23.34 -9.73
CA LYS A 248 4.55 22.74 -9.51
C LYS A 248 4.67 21.38 -8.84
N ALA A 249 5.62 20.56 -9.30
CA ALA A 249 5.90 19.25 -8.69
C ALA A 249 6.25 19.37 -7.21
N ARG A 250 7.14 20.31 -6.84
CA ARG A 250 7.45 20.60 -5.43
C ARG A 250 6.24 21.09 -4.65
N SER A 251 5.46 22.02 -5.20
CA SER A 251 4.25 22.54 -4.55
C SER A 251 3.26 21.42 -4.24
N LEU A 252 3.00 20.52 -5.19
CA LEU A 252 2.13 19.35 -5.01
C LEU A 252 2.67 18.38 -3.97
N ALA A 253 3.98 18.12 -3.95
CA ALA A 253 4.60 17.29 -2.93
C ALA A 253 4.49 17.92 -1.52
N ARG A 254 4.60 19.25 -1.40
CA ARG A 254 4.36 19.97 -0.15
C ARG A 254 2.88 19.90 0.27
N GLN A 255 1.93 19.93 -0.67
CA GLN A 255 0.52 19.69 -0.37
C GLN A 255 0.29 18.27 0.16
N ALA A 256 0.99 17.25 -0.41
CA ALA A 256 0.94 15.89 0.14
C ALA A 256 1.40 15.86 1.62
N LEU A 257 2.43 16.63 1.98
CA LEU A 257 2.93 16.75 3.36
C LEU A 257 1.98 17.49 4.29
N LYS A 258 1.06 18.33 3.77
CA LYS A 258 -0.01 18.93 4.60
C LYS A 258 -1.03 17.87 5.04
N PHE A 259 -1.32 16.88 4.21
CA PHE A 259 -2.20 15.77 4.56
C PHE A 259 -1.51 14.71 5.43
N ASN A 260 -0.22 14.46 5.19
CA ASN A 260 0.59 13.53 5.98
C ASN A 260 2.00 14.10 6.20
N PRO A 261 2.26 14.78 7.33
CA PRO A 261 3.58 15.32 7.65
C PRO A 261 4.69 14.26 7.78
N ASN A 262 4.30 13.00 8.03
CA ASN A 262 5.23 11.87 8.17
C ASN A 262 5.43 11.07 6.87
N PHE A 263 5.00 11.61 5.73
CA PHE A 263 5.13 10.94 4.44
C PHE A 263 6.56 11.07 3.88
N GLY A 264 7.47 10.21 4.33
CA GLY A 264 8.88 10.24 3.96
C GLY A 264 9.13 10.19 2.45
N LYS A 265 8.31 9.44 1.70
CA LYS A 265 8.41 9.40 0.23
C LYS A 265 8.24 10.77 -0.44
N ALA A 266 7.41 11.66 0.12
CA ALA A 266 7.25 13.02 -0.42
C ALA A 266 8.48 13.89 -0.15
N TYR A 267 9.13 13.77 1.01
CA TYR A 267 10.41 14.43 1.28
C TYR A 267 11.52 13.91 0.37
N LEU A 268 11.62 12.59 0.16
CA LEU A 268 12.59 12.00 -0.79
C LEU A 268 12.35 12.50 -2.21
N PHE A 269 11.09 12.61 -2.62
CA PHE A 269 10.75 13.15 -3.93
C PHE A 269 11.24 14.58 -4.09
N ILE A 270 11.01 15.48 -3.11
CA ILE A 270 11.52 16.85 -3.12
C ILE A 270 13.05 16.87 -3.17
N ALA A 271 13.72 16.03 -2.38
CA ALA A 271 15.19 15.92 -2.40
C ALA A 271 15.72 15.55 -3.79
N ARG A 272 15.08 14.61 -4.47
CA ARG A 272 15.44 14.20 -5.83
C ARG A 272 15.17 15.29 -6.88
N LEU A 273 14.11 16.08 -6.72
CA LEU A 273 13.87 17.24 -7.56
C LEU A 273 15.02 18.25 -7.44
N TYR A 274 15.50 18.52 -6.22
CA TYR A 274 16.61 19.44 -5.99
C TYR A 274 17.91 18.89 -6.60
N GLN A 275 18.25 17.63 -6.32
CA GLN A 275 19.44 16.99 -6.85
C GLN A 275 19.45 17.00 -8.40
N SER A 276 18.33 16.72 -9.06
CA SER A 276 18.26 16.76 -10.53
C SER A 276 18.39 18.18 -11.11
N SER A 277 18.31 19.21 -10.29
CA SER A 277 18.38 20.62 -10.70
C SER A 277 19.76 21.27 -10.39
N VAL A 278 20.72 20.51 -9.88
CA VAL A 278 22.04 21.03 -9.45
C VAL A 278 22.71 21.88 -10.52
N ASN A 279 22.73 21.41 -11.76
CA ASN A 279 23.37 22.12 -12.86
C ASN A 279 22.61 23.38 -13.32
N ASN A 280 21.29 23.41 -13.10
CA ASN A 280 20.45 24.54 -13.50
C ASN A 280 20.31 25.59 -12.36
N CYS A 281 20.66 25.21 -11.13
CA CYS A 281 20.49 26.05 -9.94
C CYS A 281 21.81 26.55 -9.35
N GLY A 282 22.96 26.15 -9.90
CA GLY A 282 24.27 26.61 -9.49
C GLY A 282 25.12 27.01 -10.70
N LYS A 283 25.68 28.22 -10.68
CA LYS A 283 26.61 28.72 -11.72
C LYS A 283 28.04 28.28 -11.48
N ASN A 284 28.44 28.15 -10.22
CA ASN A 284 29.77 27.73 -9.80
C ASN A 284 29.68 26.49 -8.87
N GLU A 285 30.85 25.99 -8.49
CA GLU A 285 30.92 24.76 -7.66
C GLU A 285 30.25 24.94 -6.29
N PHE A 286 30.43 26.08 -5.62
CA PHE A 286 29.81 26.35 -4.33
C PHE A 286 28.29 26.33 -4.45
N GLU A 287 27.71 27.05 -5.41
CA GLU A 287 26.26 27.11 -5.60
C GLU A 287 25.67 25.73 -5.92
N LYS A 288 26.31 24.93 -6.80
CA LYS A 288 25.91 23.56 -7.10
C LYS A 288 25.88 22.69 -5.83
N ARG A 289 26.92 22.81 -5.00
CA ARG A 289 27.04 22.04 -3.76
C ARG A 289 26.05 22.49 -2.69
N MET A 290 25.62 23.76 -2.67
CA MET A 290 24.55 24.24 -1.79
C MET A 290 23.19 23.64 -2.14
N VAL A 291 22.93 23.28 -3.39
CA VAL A 291 21.72 22.53 -3.77
C VAL A 291 21.71 21.15 -3.10
N TYR A 292 22.87 20.48 -3.00
CA TYR A 292 22.96 19.21 -2.24
C TYR A 292 22.71 19.40 -0.74
N VAL A 293 23.06 20.54 -0.16
CA VAL A 293 22.72 20.86 1.25
C VAL A 293 21.21 20.85 1.45
N ALA A 294 20.46 21.52 0.55
CA ALA A 294 18.99 21.51 0.59
C ALA A 294 18.42 20.10 0.37
N ALA A 295 18.93 19.37 -0.61
CA ALA A 295 18.49 18.00 -0.88
C ALA A 295 18.75 17.07 0.32
N LEU A 296 19.94 17.14 0.93
CA LEU A 296 20.32 16.37 2.12
C LEU A 296 19.40 16.66 3.30
N SER A 297 19.05 17.94 3.53
CA SER A 297 18.10 18.34 4.57
C SER A 297 16.73 17.60 4.41
N LYS A 298 16.22 17.49 3.18
CA LYS A 298 14.97 16.79 2.91
C LYS A 298 15.10 15.28 3.15
N VAL A 299 16.22 14.67 2.76
CA VAL A 299 16.44 13.23 3.01
C VAL A 299 16.56 12.93 4.50
N LYS A 300 17.28 13.76 5.26
CA LYS A 300 17.37 13.64 6.73
C LYS A 300 15.98 13.74 7.37
N LYS A 301 15.16 14.70 6.91
CA LYS A 301 13.77 14.82 7.40
C LYS A 301 12.95 13.58 7.03
N ALA A 302 13.10 13.05 5.82
CA ALA A 302 12.43 11.83 5.40
C ALA A 302 12.75 10.64 6.33
N ALA A 303 14.03 10.43 6.63
CA ALA A 303 14.47 9.36 7.54
C ALA A 303 13.94 9.53 8.97
N ALA A 304 13.86 10.78 9.45
CA ALA A 304 13.39 11.08 10.80
C ALA A 304 11.89 10.84 10.99
N VAL A 305 11.07 11.05 9.95
CA VAL A 305 9.61 10.97 10.06
C VAL A 305 9.02 9.65 9.58
N ASP A 306 9.78 8.86 8.81
CA ASP A 306 9.29 7.62 8.20
C ASP A 306 10.34 6.51 8.30
N PRO A 307 10.33 5.71 9.38
CA PRO A 307 11.27 4.61 9.54
C PRO A 307 11.21 3.55 8.42
N SER A 308 10.08 3.41 7.74
CA SER A 308 9.90 2.40 6.68
C SER A 308 10.83 2.61 5.47
N ILE A 309 11.31 3.83 5.27
CA ILE A 309 12.22 4.19 4.18
C ILE A 309 13.67 4.40 4.62
N SER A 310 14.02 4.03 5.86
CA SER A 310 15.35 4.26 6.46
C SER A 310 16.51 3.74 5.59
N GLY A 311 16.37 2.54 5.02
CA GLY A 311 17.38 1.96 4.13
C GLY A 311 17.63 2.76 2.84
N ILE A 312 16.54 3.24 2.22
CA ILE A 312 16.63 4.10 1.03
C ILE A 312 17.20 5.46 1.41
N ALA A 313 16.71 6.06 2.51
CA ALA A 313 17.17 7.36 2.98
C ALA A 313 18.67 7.33 3.32
N ALA A 314 19.18 6.26 3.96
CA ALA A 314 20.61 6.11 4.25
C ALA A 314 21.50 6.14 2.99
N LYS A 315 21.06 5.51 1.90
CA LYS A 315 21.77 5.56 0.61
C LYS A 315 21.86 7.00 0.07
N TYR A 316 20.76 7.74 0.09
CA TYR A 316 20.73 9.15 -0.35
C TYR A 316 21.52 10.06 0.60
N ILE A 317 21.44 9.87 1.92
CA ILE A 317 22.24 10.63 2.88
C ILE A 317 23.72 10.46 2.57
N ARG A 318 24.21 9.23 2.36
CA ARG A 318 25.61 8.95 2.02
C ARG A 318 26.00 9.66 0.72
N SER A 319 25.21 9.50 -0.33
CA SER A 319 25.46 10.12 -1.64
C SER A 319 25.49 11.64 -1.57
N TYR A 320 24.50 12.26 -0.92
CA TYR A 320 24.41 13.73 -0.89
C TYR A 320 25.39 14.36 0.07
N SER A 321 25.74 13.69 1.18
CA SER A 321 26.78 14.18 2.12
C SER A 321 28.15 14.29 1.47
N GLY A 322 28.49 13.41 0.53
CA GLY A 322 29.74 13.51 -0.24
C GLY A 322 29.79 14.68 -1.23
N ASN A 323 28.62 15.29 -1.52
CA ASN A 323 28.50 16.37 -2.50
C ASN A 323 28.26 17.76 -1.88
N VAL A 324 28.19 17.89 -0.54
CA VAL A 324 28.09 19.21 0.10
C VAL A 324 29.41 19.98 -0.03
N PRO A 325 29.42 21.31 0.06
CA PRO A 325 30.67 22.08 -0.10
C PRO A 325 31.67 21.76 1.01
N SER A 326 32.93 21.53 0.60
CA SER A 326 34.08 21.39 1.50
C SER A 326 34.51 22.75 2.06
N LYS A 327 35.32 22.77 3.14
CA LYS A 327 35.92 23.99 3.69
C LYS A 327 36.62 24.80 2.61
N LYS A 328 37.40 24.16 1.72
CA LYS A 328 38.08 24.82 0.62
C LYS A 328 37.13 25.54 -0.34
N VAL A 329 36.04 24.85 -0.73
CA VAL A 329 35.00 25.42 -1.62
C VAL A 329 34.29 26.60 -0.97
N ILE A 330 33.99 26.53 0.33
CA ILE A 330 33.34 27.61 1.08
C ILE A 330 34.25 28.81 1.18
N PHE A 331 35.55 28.59 1.50
CA PHE A 331 36.56 29.63 1.59
C PHE A 331 36.76 30.33 0.25
N THR A 332 36.97 29.56 -0.84
CA THR A 332 37.14 30.09 -2.18
C THR A 332 35.94 30.89 -2.67
N ALA A 333 34.72 30.57 -2.19
CA ALA A 333 33.50 31.32 -2.50
C ALA A 333 33.37 32.63 -1.68
N GLY A 334 34.23 32.89 -0.71
CA GLY A 334 34.18 34.08 0.16
C GLY A 334 32.96 34.11 1.07
N VAL A 335 32.42 32.92 1.46
CA VAL A 335 31.19 32.82 2.26
C VAL A 335 31.52 32.34 3.67
N ASN A 336 30.87 32.92 4.69
CA ASN A 336 31.08 32.51 6.05
C ASN A 336 30.41 31.19 6.40
N PRO A 337 31.13 30.20 6.99
CA PRO A 337 30.53 28.97 7.49
C PRO A 337 29.41 29.28 8.51
N GLY A 338 28.31 28.55 8.44
CA GLY A 338 27.13 28.75 9.30
C GLY A 338 26.19 29.89 8.88
N SER A 339 26.59 30.75 7.94
CA SER A 339 25.71 31.78 7.40
C SER A 339 24.52 31.20 6.61
N SER A 340 23.48 32.00 6.45
CA SER A 340 22.32 31.64 5.63
C SER A 340 22.61 31.86 4.15
N TYR A 341 22.28 30.91 3.31
CA TYR A 341 22.41 30.98 1.87
C TYR A 341 21.08 30.62 1.19
N THR A 342 20.58 31.52 0.34
CA THR A 342 19.35 31.24 -0.46
C THR A 342 19.72 30.71 -1.83
N ILE A 343 19.29 29.50 -2.14
CA ILE A 343 19.51 28.87 -3.45
C ILE A 343 18.73 29.68 -4.49
N LYS A 344 19.46 30.30 -5.40
CA LYS A 344 18.88 31.04 -6.52
C LYS A 344 18.32 30.02 -7.51
N CYS A 345 17.20 30.21 -8.07
CA CYS A 345 16.43 29.46 -9.05
C CYS A 345 15.03 29.11 -8.52
N TRP A 346 14.33 28.21 -9.19
CA TRP A 346 12.99 27.76 -8.79
C TRP A 346 12.93 27.11 -7.38
N ILE A 347 14.08 26.68 -6.83
CA ILE A 347 14.16 26.10 -5.47
C ILE A 347 13.88 27.18 -4.41
N GLY A 348 14.55 28.33 -4.46
CA GLY A 348 14.30 29.46 -3.59
C GLY A 348 14.35 29.13 -2.07
N GLU A 349 15.00 28.03 -1.67
CA GLU A 349 15.13 27.67 -0.24
C GLU A 349 16.36 28.27 0.37
N THR A 350 16.23 28.77 1.60
CA THR A 350 17.36 29.20 2.42
C THR A 350 17.86 28.04 3.26
N VAL A 351 19.14 27.77 3.19
CA VAL A 351 19.85 26.73 3.94
C VAL A 351 21.07 27.31 4.66
N ARG A 352 21.61 26.60 5.62
CA ARG A 352 22.84 27.02 6.30
C ARG A 352 24.05 26.47 5.57
N VAL A 353 25.06 27.32 5.39
CA VAL A 353 26.38 26.90 4.87
C VAL A 353 27.02 25.94 5.88
N PRO A 354 27.52 24.75 5.46
CA PRO A 354 28.14 23.82 6.39
C PRO A 354 29.29 24.43 7.18
N GLN A 355 29.41 24.05 8.47
CA GLN A 355 30.49 24.52 9.35
C GLN A 355 31.71 23.59 9.36
N LYS A 356 31.59 22.38 8.76
CA LYS A 356 32.64 21.34 8.76
C LYS A 356 33.59 21.45 7.59
#